data_23350e646cf62f4cfa292a8764fc0be4
#
_entry.id   23350e646cf62f4cfa292a8764fc0be4
#
_cell.length_a   1.000
_cell.length_b   1.000
_cell.length_c   1.000
_cell.angle_alpha   90.00
_cell.angle_beta   90.00
_cell.angle_gamma   90.00
#
_symmetry.space_group_name_H-M   'P 1'
#
loop_
_entity.id
_entity.type
_entity.pdbx_description
1 polymer ?
#
loop_
_entity_poly.entity_id
_entity_poly.type
_entity_poly.pdbx_seq_one_letter_code
_entity_poly.pdbx_strand_id
1 'polypeptide(L)'
;MNLLKPLIMSMVIVCTVTLMGCSKEAPKTEEIPYVMVAQPLTTLNEQKSYAGDVQARQQTALAFRVGGQVTARYVDVGGRVKVGQVLAKLDVADAQLQLNAAKAQLDNAQASAKTAADELKRFQQLLPINAVSRSQFDTVKNQYDAAQAALQQARSNYEVSANQTGYNQLVSNKNGVITARNIEIGQVVAAGQAAYQLAIDGEREVVIGVPEQAVTEIKVGQAAWITLWSKPNERFAGYVREVSPAADQSRTFTVKVALKEGQSVIQLGQSARVFFTSTQTNVMSVPLSSVSATDNQPYVWVVNANQTLRKVPVTVGAYGRDSVPVLSGLTPNDWVVIGGVHLLRDKQKIHPIDRENRAVKIQGATQP
;
A
#
# COMPACT_ATOMS: atom_id res chain seq x y z
N MET A 1 30.73 -87.80 -54.48
CA MET A 1 30.57 -86.43 -54.00
C MET A 1 29.26 -85.91 -54.60
N ASN A 2 28.11 -86.44 -54.19
CA ASN A 2 26.74 -85.94 -54.56
C ASN A 2 25.63 -86.76 -53.85
N LEU A 3 25.64 -86.83 -52.53
CA LEU A 3 24.57 -87.54 -51.77
C LEU A 3 23.99 -86.75 -50.61
N LEU A 4 24.17 -85.39 -50.60
CA LEU A 4 23.70 -84.52 -49.49
C LEU A 4 22.56 -83.53 -49.85
N LYS A 5 22.10 -83.55 -51.11
CA LYS A 5 21.07 -82.57 -51.56
C LYS A 5 19.63 -83.01 -51.35
N PRO A 6 19.21 -84.29 -51.25
CA PRO A 6 17.76 -84.56 -51.03
C PRO A 6 17.33 -84.52 -49.59
N LEU A 7 18.24 -84.55 -48.60
CA LEU A 7 17.83 -84.58 -47.18
C LEU A 7 17.46 -83.19 -46.61
N ILE A 8 18.02 -82.12 -47.15
CA ILE A 8 17.76 -80.73 -46.71
C ILE A 8 16.41 -80.21 -47.24
N MET A 9 16.02 -80.70 -48.43
CA MET A 9 14.75 -80.23 -49.04
C MET A 9 13.52 -80.90 -48.44
N SER A 10 13.63 -82.09 -47.81
CA SER A 10 12.56 -82.76 -47.10
C SER A 10 12.31 -82.17 -45.67
N MET A 11 13.38 -81.63 -45.07
CA MET A 11 13.27 -81.01 -43.72
C MET A 11 12.70 -79.58 -43.70
N VAL A 12 12.79 -78.87 -44.86
CA VAL A 12 12.17 -77.52 -45.03
C VAL A 12 10.70 -77.62 -45.29
N ILE A 13 10.14 -78.65 -45.92
CA ILE A 13 8.71 -78.81 -46.18
C ILE A 13 7.93 -79.23 -44.93
N VAL A 14 8.57 -79.97 -44.01
CA VAL A 14 7.86 -80.36 -42.73
C VAL A 14 7.82 -79.21 -41.75
N CYS A 15 8.69 -78.22 -41.81
CA CYS A 15 8.69 -77.06 -40.89
C CYS A 15 7.67 -75.93 -41.28
N THR A 16 7.19 -75.99 -42.54
CA THR A 16 6.20 -74.95 -43.00
C THR A 16 4.74 -75.32 -42.78
N VAL A 17 4.38 -76.52 -42.34
CA VAL A 17 2.98 -76.91 -42.14
C VAL A 17 2.51 -76.76 -40.64
N THR A 18 3.44 -76.53 -39.70
CA THR A 18 3.06 -76.35 -38.26
C THR A 18 2.82 -74.96 -37.80
N LEU A 19 2.76 -73.91 -38.68
CA LEU A 19 2.53 -72.50 -38.34
C LEU A 19 1.16 -71.96 -38.65
N MET A 20 0.18 -72.81 -39.00
CA MET A 20 -1.25 -72.43 -39.07
C MET A 20 -1.99 -72.78 -37.76
N GLY A 21 -1.49 -72.33 -36.61
CA GLY A 21 -2.21 -72.31 -35.38
C GLY A 21 -3.16 -71.08 -35.42
N CYS A 22 -4.46 -71.30 -35.56
CA CYS A 22 -5.49 -70.25 -35.36
C CYS A 22 -5.32 -69.63 -33.94
N SER A 23 -4.75 -68.48 -33.90
CA SER A 23 -4.91 -67.58 -32.78
C SER A 23 -6.38 -67.13 -32.72
N LYS A 24 -7.19 -67.85 -31.99
CA LYS A 24 -8.49 -67.36 -31.57
C LYS A 24 -8.19 -66.21 -30.60
N GLU A 25 -8.29 -64.95 -31.06
CA GLU A 25 -8.30 -63.76 -30.18
C GLU A 25 -9.36 -64.03 -29.11
N ALA A 26 -8.89 -64.23 -27.85
CA ALA A 26 -9.78 -64.27 -26.70
C ALA A 26 -10.50 -62.90 -26.64
N PRO A 27 -11.80 -62.85 -26.38
CA PRO A 27 -12.50 -61.59 -26.23
C PRO A 27 -11.77 -60.80 -25.15
N LYS A 28 -11.20 -59.68 -25.53
CA LYS A 28 -10.64 -58.68 -24.61
C LYS A 28 -11.75 -58.31 -23.65
N THR A 29 -11.79 -58.92 -22.49
CA THR A 29 -12.66 -58.44 -21.40
C THR A 29 -12.20 -57.01 -21.15
N GLU A 30 -13.01 -56.03 -21.52
CA GLU A 30 -12.73 -54.63 -21.20
C GLU A 30 -12.66 -54.52 -19.68
N GLU A 31 -11.47 -54.57 -19.13
CA GLU A 31 -11.24 -54.28 -17.73
C GLU A 31 -11.71 -52.85 -17.46
N ILE A 32 -12.72 -52.72 -16.59
CA ILE A 32 -13.22 -51.40 -16.21
C ILE A 32 -12.12 -50.69 -15.42
N PRO A 33 -11.57 -49.56 -15.93
CA PRO A 33 -10.43 -48.90 -15.29
C PRO A 33 -10.82 -48.24 -13.97
N TYR A 34 -9.91 -48.26 -13.01
CA TYR A 34 -9.99 -47.44 -11.82
C TYR A 34 -9.58 -46.01 -12.17
N VAL A 35 -10.44 -45.05 -11.84
CA VAL A 35 -10.25 -43.64 -12.17
C VAL A 35 -10.39 -42.78 -10.93
N MET A 36 -9.39 -41.97 -10.67
CA MET A 36 -9.35 -41.09 -9.51
C MET A 36 -10.29 -39.89 -9.70
N VAL A 37 -11.16 -39.68 -8.72
CA VAL A 37 -12.20 -38.63 -8.77
C VAL A 37 -12.21 -37.78 -7.52
N ALA A 38 -12.61 -36.52 -7.63
CA ALA A 38 -12.84 -35.62 -6.50
C ALA A 38 -13.99 -34.66 -6.80
N GLN A 39 -14.61 -34.16 -5.76
CA GLN A 39 -15.56 -33.06 -5.90
C GLN A 39 -14.81 -31.72 -6.08
N PRO A 40 -15.37 -30.75 -6.82
CA PRO A 40 -14.81 -29.41 -6.91
C PRO A 40 -14.65 -28.81 -5.51
N LEU A 41 -13.49 -28.23 -5.24
CA LEU A 41 -13.28 -27.48 -4.01
C LEU A 41 -13.93 -26.11 -4.16
N THR A 42 -14.86 -25.78 -3.31
CA THR A 42 -15.32 -24.39 -3.17
C THR A 42 -14.23 -23.63 -2.43
N THR A 43 -13.31 -23.04 -3.17
CA THR A 43 -12.32 -22.16 -2.58
C THR A 43 -12.96 -20.78 -2.42
N LEU A 44 -12.92 -20.29 -1.19
CA LEU A 44 -13.06 -18.86 -0.97
C LEU A 44 -11.95 -18.21 -1.82
N ASN A 45 -12.37 -17.37 -2.76
CA ASN A 45 -11.51 -16.69 -3.72
C ASN A 45 -10.19 -16.25 -3.08
N GLU A 46 -9.05 -16.48 -3.76
CA GLU A 46 -7.74 -16.01 -3.28
C GLU A 46 -7.85 -14.54 -2.90
N GLN A 47 -7.84 -14.26 -1.61
CA GLN A 47 -7.83 -12.90 -1.11
C GLN A 47 -6.50 -12.27 -1.53
N LYS A 48 -6.54 -11.42 -2.56
CA LYS A 48 -5.36 -10.66 -2.95
C LYS A 48 -4.87 -9.89 -1.74
N SER A 49 -3.64 -10.12 -1.34
CA SER A 49 -3.05 -9.47 -0.19
C SER A 49 -1.75 -8.77 -0.56
N TYR A 50 -1.53 -7.60 0.03
CA TYR A 50 -0.36 -6.78 -0.20
C TYR A 50 0.30 -6.43 1.12
N ALA A 51 1.62 -6.53 1.17
CA ALA A 51 2.40 -6.11 2.31
C ALA A 51 2.61 -4.60 2.29
N GLY A 52 2.70 -4.00 3.46
CA GLY A 52 2.97 -2.58 3.64
C GLY A 52 3.34 -2.26 5.07
N ASP A 53 3.46 -0.98 5.36
CA ASP A 53 3.80 -0.46 6.67
C ASP A 53 2.75 0.53 7.19
N VAL A 54 2.64 0.56 8.51
CA VAL A 54 1.74 1.47 9.22
C VAL A 54 2.38 2.84 9.30
N GLN A 55 1.69 3.84 8.77
CA GLN A 55 2.12 5.25 8.83
C GLN A 55 1.07 6.13 9.52
N ALA A 56 1.50 7.27 10.03
CA ALA A 56 0.58 8.32 10.41
C ALA A 56 -0.06 8.91 9.15
N ARG A 57 -1.36 9.15 9.18
CA ARG A 57 -2.07 9.78 8.06
C ARG A 57 -1.51 11.16 7.71
N GLN A 58 -1.03 11.89 8.71
CA GLN A 58 -0.42 13.20 8.55
C GLN A 58 1.01 13.17 9.09
N GLN A 59 1.93 13.53 8.22
CA GLN A 59 3.33 13.71 8.56
C GLN A 59 3.79 15.08 8.09
N THR A 60 4.70 15.73 8.84
CA THR A 60 5.26 17.02 8.45
C THR A 60 6.72 17.08 8.76
N ALA A 61 7.47 17.67 7.84
CA ALA A 61 8.86 18.03 8.10
C ALA A 61 8.89 19.35 8.88
N LEU A 62 9.59 19.34 10.00
CA LEU A 62 9.84 20.54 10.80
C LEU A 62 11.22 21.08 10.45
N ALA A 63 11.30 22.38 10.13
CA ALA A 63 12.48 23.06 9.69
C ALA A 63 12.62 24.41 10.40
N PHE A 64 13.86 24.88 10.61
CA PHE A 64 14.10 26.24 11.05
C PHE A 64 13.74 27.24 9.94
N ARG A 65 13.22 28.39 10.34
CA ARG A 65 12.87 29.48 9.41
C ARG A 65 14.08 30.36 9.05
N VAL A 66 15.16 30.23 9.82
CA VAL A 66 16.45 30.91 9.65
C VAL A 66 17.60 29.91 9.66
N GLY A 67 18.73 30.24 9.03
CA GLY A 67 19.93 29.43 9.09
C GLY A 67 20.77 29.74 10.34
N GLY A 68 21.58 28.79 10.78
CA GLY A 68 22.49 28.96 11.89
C GLY A 68 23.06 27.65 12.39
N GLN A 69 23.97 27.72 13.38
CA GLN A 69 24.55 26.54 14.03
C GLN A 69 23.61 26.01 15.11
N VAL A 70 23.38 24.69 15.13
CA VAL A 70 22.58 24.01 16.17
C VAL A 70 23.39 23.98 17.48
N THR A 71 22.87 24.64 18.51
CA THR A 71 23.50 24.69 19.84
C THR A 71 22.92 23.69 20.81
N ALA A 72 21.63 23.37 20.68
CA ALA A 72 20.98 22.44 21.58
C ALA A 72 19.89 21.64 20.86
N ARG A 73 19.68 20.42 21.35
CA ARG A 73 18.67 19.47 20.89
C ARG A 73 18.00 18.85 22.11
N TYR A 74 16.67 18.80 22.13
CA TYR A 74 15.88 18.40 23.30
C TYR A 74 15.07 17.13 23.07
N VAL A 75 14.97 16.63 21.82
CA VAL A 75 14.14 15.49 21.46
C VAL A 75 14.90 14.58 20.50
N ASP A 76 14.76 13.26 20.73
CA ASP A 76 15.28 12.20 19.88
C ASP A 76 14.18 11.51 19.05
N VAL A 77 14.61 10.65 18.12
CA VAL A 77 13.71 9.78 17.35
C VAL A 77 12.92 8.88 18.32
N GLY A 78 11.62 8.74 18.09
CA GLY A 78 10.69 8.04 18.98
C GLY A 78 10.15 8.92 20.12
N GLY A 79 10.70 10.12 20.34
CA GLY A 79 10.23 11.07 21.33
C GLY A 79 8.83 11.61 21.01
N ARG A 80 7.95 11.60 22.01
CA ARG A 80 6.62 12.21 21.90
C ARG A 80 6.70 13.69 22.22
N VAL A 81 6.09 14.51 21.39
CA VAL A 81 6.13 15.96 21.47
C VAL A 81 4.75 16.57 21.54
N LYS A 82 4.65 17.74 22.19
CA LYS A 82 3.42 18.53 22.30
C LYS A 82 3.53 19.83 21.51
N VAL A 83 2.38 20.40 21.16
CA VAL A 83 2.31 21.75 20.55
C VAL A 83 3.05 22.75 21.43
N GLY A 84 3.90 23.60 20.82
CA GLY A 84 4.71 24.60 21.49
C GLY A 84 6.00 24.07 22.16
N GLN A 85 6.22 22.77 22.18
CA GLN A 85 7.45 22.18 22.72
C GLN A 85 8.64 22.53 21.87
N VAL A 86 9.72 23.06 22.50
CA VAL A 86 10.99 23.33 21.84
C VAL A 86 11.71 22.00 21.54
N LEU A 87 12.11 21.79 20.28
CA LEU A 87 12.78 20.60 19.80
C LEU A 87 14.29 20.79 19.67
N ALA A 88 14.71 21.96 19.19
CA ALA A 88 16.11 22.32 19.03
C ALA A 88 16.28 23.85 19.02
N LYS A 89 17.51 24.31 19.20
CA LYS A 89 17.90 25.73 19.16
C LYS A 89 19.11 25.95 18.27
N LEU A 90 19.08 27.09 17.58
CA LEU A 90 20.26 27.64 16.89
C LEU A 90 21.00 28.63 17.78
N ASP A 91 22.21 28.96 17.40
CA ASP A 91 22.94 30.09 17.99
C ASP A 91 22.15 31.38 17.71
N VAL A 92 22.01 32.18 18.76
CA VAL A 92 21.24 33.43 18.75
C VAL A 92 22.13 34.68 18.91
N ALA A 93 23.47 34.53 19.00
CA ALA A 93 24.36 35.63 19.33
C ALA A 93 24.20 36.81 18.38
N ASP A 94 24.31 36.59 17.07
CA ASP A 94 24.16 37.66 16.07
C ASP A 94 22.74 38.22 15.99
N ALA A 95 21.74 37.36 16.06
CA ALA A 95 20.33 37.79 16.06
C ALA A 95 19.99 38.63 17.31
N GLN A 96 20.57 38.30 18.47
CA GLN A 96 20.38 39.07 19.68
C GLN A 96 21.05 40.45 19.59
N LEU A 97 22.24 40.54 18.98
CA LEU A 97 22.92 41.83 18.74
C LEU A 97 22.09 42.71 17.80
N GLN A 98 21.52 42.16 16.72
CA GLN A 98 20.64 42.87 15.80
C GLN A 98 19.38 43.38 16.51
N LEU A 99 18.76 42.53 17.34
CA LEU A 99 17.59 42.92 18.13
C LEU A 99 17.90 44.09 19.08
N ASN A 100 19.05 44.03 19.76
CA ASN A 100 19.48 45.08 20.68
C ASN A 100 19.74 46.41 19.93
N ALA A 101 20.36 46.35 18.75
CA ALA A 101 20.58 47.53 17.91
C ALA A 101 19.24 48.14 17.43
N ALA A 102 18.30 47.31 16.94
CA ALA A 102 16.96 47.77 16.53
C ALA A 102 16.17 48.35 17.69
N LYS A 103 16.30 47.80 18.92
CA LYS A 103 15.70 48.33 20.13
C LYS A 103 16.25 49.73 20.46
N ALA A 104 17.55 49.95 20.42
CA ALA A 104 18.15 51.21 20.69
C ALA A 104 17.69 52.28 19.67
N GLN A 105 17.52 51.90 18.40
CA GLN A 105 16.99 52.77 17.35
C GLN A 105 15.52 53.11 17.61
N LEU A 106 14.69 52.17 18.04
CA LEU A 106 13.31 52.39 18.44
C LEU A 106 13.23 53.37 19.60
N ASP A 107 14.05 53.16 20.67
CA ASP A 107 14.06 54.01 21.86
C ASP A 107 14.46 55.47 21.50
N ASN A 108 15.42 55.67 20.60
CA ASN A 108 15.82 56.96 20.08
C ASN A 108 14.69 57.64 19.25
N ALA A 109 14.08 56.91 18.32
CA ALA A 109 12.98 57.45 17.53
C ALA A 109 11.76 57.80 18.43
N GLN A 110 11.51 57.04 19.46
CA GLN A 110 10.45 57.30 20.42
C GLN A 110 10.70 58.58 21.23
N ALA A 111 11.93 58.83 21.66
CA ALA A 111 12.37 60.05 22.32
C ALA A 111 12.17 61.26 21.40
N SER A 112 12.63 61.15 20.14
CA SER A 112 12.51 62.21 19.12
C SER A 112 11.05 62.56 18.82
N ALA A 113 10.19 61.54 18.63
CA ALA A 113 8.77 61.72 18.39
C ALA A 113 8.06 62.40 19.57
N LYS A 114 8.45 62.02 20.81
CA LYS A 114 7.94 62.67 22.01
C LYS A 114 8.32 64.13 22.08
N THR A 115 9.58 64.50 21.80
CA THR A 115 10.07 65.86 21.80
C THR A 115 9.29 66.69 20.71
N ALA A 116 9.14 66.18 19.50
CA ALA A 116 8.37 66.83 18.44
C ALA A 116 6.87 67.02 18.80
N ALA A 117 6.26 66.03 19.50
CA ALA A 117 4.90 66.10 19.99
C ALA A 117 4.72 67.22 21.04
N ASP A 118 5.67 67.32 21.98
CA ASP A 118 5.62 68.33 23.04
C ASP A 118 5.83 69.76 22.42
N GLU A 119 6.68 69.86 21.38
CA GLU A 119 6.87 71.11 20.62
C GLU A 119 5.59 71.48 19.86
N LEU A 120 4.98 70.56 19.11
CA LEU A 120 3.74 70.80 18.39
C LEU A 120 2.60 71.25 19.34
N LYS A 121 2.48 70.58 20.47
CA LYS A 121 1.49 70.90 21.51
C LYS A 121 1.68 72.39 22.00
N ARG A 122 2.91 72.80 22.20
CA ARG A 122 3.24 74.19 22.59
C ARG A 122 2.84 75.19 21.49
N PHE A 123 3.17 74.92 20.23
CA PHE A 123 2.80 75.76 19.11
C PHE A 123 1.29 75.79 18.83
N GLN A 124 0.56 74.69 19.10
CA GLN A 124 -0.91 74.66 19.06
C GLN A 124 -1.55 75.64 20.07
N GLN A 125 -0.92 75.86 21.21
CA GLN A 125 -1.42 76.83 22.23
C GLN A 125 -1.05 78.26 21.88
N LEU A 126 0.05 78.50 21.22
CA LEU A 126 0.57 79.83 20.85
C LEU A 126 -0.06 80.38 19.59
N LEU A 127 -0.48 79.55 18.64
CA LEU A 127 -1.04 79.99 17.36
C LEU A 127 -2.35 80.82 17.52
N PRO A 128 -3.33 80.48 18.38
CA PRO A 128 -4.59 81.23 18.56
C PRO A 128 -4.37 82.63 19.07
N ILE A 129 -3.28 82.86 19.84
CA ILE A 129 -2.95 84.19 20.42
C ILE A 129 -1.96 84.96 19.52
N ASN A 130 -1.70 84.51 18.28
CA ASN A 130 -0.78 85.11 17.31
C ASN A 130 0.68 85.25 17.82
N ALA A 131 1.09 84.45 18.80
CA ALA A 131 2.45 84.46 19.36
C ALA A 131 3.47 83.74 18.41
N VAL A 132 2.99 82.98 17.41
CA VAL A 132 3.77 82.33 16.38
C VAL A 132 3.11 82.49 15.00
N SER A 133 3.89 82.46 13.91
CA SER A 133 3.35 82.54 12.56
C SER A 133 2.81 81.16 12.12
N ARG A 134 1.89 81.16 11.16
CA ARG A 134 1.33 79.96 10.57
C ARG A 134 2.42 79.06 9.93
N SER A 135 3.37 79.74 9.22
CA SER A 135 4.52 79.02 8.62
C SER A 135 5.37 78.28 9.67
N GLN A 136 5.61 78.94 10.83
CA GLN A 136 6.36 78.27 11.92
C GLN A 136 5.57 77.11 12.49
N PHE A 137 4.27 77.22 12.68
CA PHE A 137 3.40 76.09 13.12
C PHE A 137 3.41 74.97 12.11
N ASP A 138 3.28 75.24 10.81
CA ASP A 138 3.31 74.20 9.77
C ASP A 138 4.68 73.51 9.71
N THR A 139 5.79 74.22 9.96
CA THR A 139 7.13 73.63 10.04
C THR A 139 7.20 72.64 11.24
N VAL A 140 6.75 73.01 12.41
CA VAL A 140 6.76 72.17 13.61
C VAL A 140 5.81 70.95 13.43
N LYS A 141 4.67 71.19 12.78
CA LYS A 141 3.76 70.09 12.44
C LYS A 141 4.41 69.07 11.51
N ASN A 142 5.07 69.56 10.43
CA ASN A 142 5.80 68.67 9.50
C ASN A 142 6.93 67.89 10.19
N GLN A 143 7.65 68.55 11.15
CA GLN A 143 8.68 67.87 11.97
C GLN A 143 8.09 66.76 12.85
N TYR A 144 6.92 67.05 13.46
CA TYR A 144 6.19 66.00 14.23
C TYR A 144 5.76 64.85 13.33
N ASP A 145 5.17 65.12 12.17
CA ASP A 145 4.69 64.11 11.25
C ASP A 145 5.88 63.24 10.76
N ALA A 146 7.04 63.86 10.48
CA ALA A 146 8.30 63.17 10.10
C ALA A 146 8.82 62.29 11.25
N ALA A 147 8.82 62.80 12.50
CA ALA A 147 9.27 62.04 13.66
C ALA A 147 8.33 60.86 13.96
N GLN A 148 7.05 61.00 13.76
CA GLN A 148 6.08 59.89 13.88
C GLN A 148 6.30 58.80 12.82
N ALA A 149 6.58 59.20 11.58
CA ALA A 149 6.94 58.27 10.50
C ALA A 149 8.21 57.48 10.82
N ALA A 150 9.25 58.21 11.32
CA ALA A 150 10.50 57.59 11.77
C ALA A 150 10.32 56.61 12.93
N LEU A 151 9.47 56.96 13.91
CA LEU A 151 9.10 56.05 15.01
C LEU A 151 8.42 54.79 14.49
N GLN A 152 7.44 54.91 13.62
CA GLN A 152 6.78 53.75 13.01
C GLN A 152 7.74 52.83 12.27
N GLN A 153 8.67 53.43 11.50
CA GLN A 153 9.71 52.64 10.79
C GLN A 153 10.61 51.89 11.80
N ALA A 154 11.11 52.58 12.84
CA ALA A 154 11.96 51.94 13.84
C ALA A 154 11.23 50.84 14.60
N ARG A 155 9.93 51.03 14.89
CA ARG A 155 9.09 49.98 15.49
C ARG A 155 8.96 48.72 14.62
N SER A 156 8.69 48.90 13.33
CA SER A 156 8.63 47.81 12.38
C SER A 156 9.95 47.06 12.29
N ASN A 157 11.08 47.76 12.26
CA ASN A 157 12.40 47.14 12.23
C ASN A 157 12.70 46.32 13.51
N TYR A 158 12.29 46.82 14.67
CA TYR A 158 12.40 46.09 15.93
C TYR A 158 11.54 44.82 15.93
N GLU A 159 10.30 44.87 15.46
CA GLU A 159 9.41 43.72 15.38
C GLU A 159 9.98 42.64 14.45
N VAL A 160 10.56 43.04 13.29
CA VAL A 160 11.24 42.11 12.37
C VAL A 160 12.41 41.42 13.07
N SER A 161 13.29 42.15 13.75
CA SER A 161 14.43 41.59 14.47
C SER A 161 14.01 40.68 15.62
N ALA A 162 12.96 41.05 16.36
CA ALA A 162 12.38 40.23 17.41
C ALA A 162 11.84 38.88 16.89
N ASN A 163 11.13 38.91 15.77
CA ASN A 163 10.64 37.71 15.09
C ASN A 163 11.80 36.80 14.62
N GLN A 164 12.84 37.39 14.02
CA GLN A 164 14.03 36.64 13.59
C GLN A 164 14.72 35.93 14.77
N THR A 165 14.84 36.61 15.92
CA THR A 165 15.38 36.00 17.13
C THR A 165 14.49 34.84 17.62
N GLY A 166 13.17 34.97 17.50
CA GLY A 166 12.24 33.88 17.85
C GLY A 166 12.37 32.65 16.94
N TYR A 167 12.76 32.84 15.68
CA TYR A 167 12.89 31.75 14.70
C TYR A 167 14.11 30.85 14.93
N ASN A 168 15.02 31.22 15.83
CA ASN A 168 16.15 30.37 16.26
C ASN A 168 15.71 29.20 17.14
N GLN A 169 14.46 29.14 17.57
CA GLN A 169 13.90 27.99 18.28
C GLN A 169 12.96 27.21 17.34
N LEU A 170 13.26 25.93 17.16
CA LEU A 170 12.37 25.02 16.46
C LEU A 170 11.35 24.45 17.45
N VAL A 171 10.10 24.79 17.26
CA VAL A 171 9.00 24.32 18.09
C VAL A 171 8.07 23.41 17.33
N SER A 172 7.48 22.41 17.99
CA SER A 172 6.44 21.60 17.37
C SER A 172 5.14 22.39 17.26
N ASN A 173 4.52 22.34 16.08
CA ASN A 173 3.23 22.96 15.80
C ASN A 173 2.04 22.01 16.02
N LYS A 174 2.31 20.72 16.30
CA LYS A 174 1.31 19.65 16.50
C LYS A 174 1.80 18.67 17.57
N ASN A 175 0.85 17.91 18.16
CA ASN A 175 1.18 16.77 18.98
C ASN A 175 1.55 15.58 18.08
N GLY A 176 2.53 14.76 18.49
CA GLY A 176 2.93 13.61 17.71
C GLY A 176 4.22 12.95 18.19
N VAL A 177 4.80 12.15 17.32
CA VAL A 177 6.04 11.41 17.57
C VAL A 177 7.07 11.77 16.49
N ILE A 178 8.31 12.00 16.89
CA ILE A 178 9.44 12.23 15.98
C ILE A 178 9.82 10.89 15.33
N THR A 179 9.69 10.81 14.00
CA THR A 179 10.00 9.60 13.23
C THR A 179 11.40 9.63 12.60
N ALA A 180 11.92 10.82 12.31
CA ALA A 180 13.28 10.99 11.81
C ALA A 180 13.90 12.29 12.31
N ARG A 181 15.22 12.32 12.39
CA ARG A 181 16.04 13.46 12.80
C ARG A 181 17.20 13.60 11.83
N ASN A 182 17.34 14.80 11.27
CA ASN A 182 18.33 15.11 10.23
C ASN A 182 19.30 16.22 10.66
N ILE A 183 19.40 16.52 11.96
CA ILE A 183 20.29 17.54 12.50
C ILE A 183 21.07 17.02 13.70
N GLU A 184 22.31 17.54 13.89
CA GLU A 184 23.16 17.28 15.03
C GLU A 184 23.64 18.57 15.69
N ILE A 185 24.00 18.50 16.99
CA ILE A 185 24.58 19.62 17.70
C ILE A 185 25.91 19.98 17.05
N GLY A 186 26.16 21.28 16.86
CA GLY A 186 27.36 21.79 16.18
C GLY A 186 27.20 21.91 14.64
N GLN A 187 26.19 21.27 14.05
CA GLN A 187 25.91 21.36 12.61
C GLN A 187 25.36 22.74 12.23
N VAL A 188 25.79 23.26 11.10
CA VAL A 188 25.19 24.45 10.47
C VAL A 188 24.08 24.01 9.53
N VAL A 189 22.90 24.57 9.70
CA VAL A 189 21.70 24.28 8.88
C VAL A 189 21.22 25.50 8.14
N ALA A 190 20.66 25.29 6.96
CA ALA A 190 20.04 26.35 6.17
C ALA A 190 18.55 26.53 6.56
N ALA A 191 17.99 27.71 6.29
CA ALA A 191 16.56 27.95 6.40
C ALA A 191 15.79 26.99 5.48
N GLY A 192 14.71 26.36 6.01
CA GLY A 192 13.87 25.39 5.27
C GLY A 192 14.46 23.98 5.20
N GLN A 193 15.69 23.73 5.67
CA GLN A 193 16.25 22.38 5.74
C GLN A 193 15.47 21.56 6.77
N ALA A 194 14.95 20.39 6.35
CA ALA A 194 14.20 19.50 7.23
C ALA A 194 15.07 19.04 8.41
N ALA A 195 14.72 19.43 9.63
CA ALA A 195 15.41 19.08 10.87
C ALA A 195 14.85 17.82 11.51
N TYR A 196 13.53 17.72 11.57
CA TYR A 196 12.79 16.58 12.09
C TYR A 196 11.65 16.18 11.18
N GLN A 197 11.29 14.89 11.22
CA GLN A 197 10.04 14.39 10.66
C GLN A 197 9.08 14.10 11.83
N LEU A 198 7.93 14.74 11.83
CA LEU A 198 6.88 14.58 12.83
C LEU A 198 5.73 13.77 12.25
N ALA A 199 5.44 12.61 12.83
CA ALA A 199 4.18 11.91 12.64
C ALA A 199 3.15 12.48 13.61
N ILE A 200 2.11 13.10 13.09
CA ILE A 200 1.08 13.77 13.88
C ILE A 200 0.17 12.72 14.53
N ASP A 201 -0.17 12.91 15.81
CA ASP A 201 -1.12 12.04 16.51
C ASP A 201 -2.48 12.07 15.82
N GLY A 202 -3.12 10.91 15.71
CA GLY A 202 -4.42 10.78 15.06
C GLY A 202 -4.57 9.48 14.28
N GLU A 203 -5.24 9.57 13.16
CA GLU A 203 -5.54 8.42 12.30
C GLU A 203 -4.26 7.81 11.70
N ARG A 204 -4.27 6.48 11.62
CA ARG A 204 -3.20 5.69 11.00
C ARG A 204 -3.71 5.05 9.73
N GLU A 205 -2.80 4.82 8.83
CA GLU A 205 -3.07 4.14 7.56
C GLU A 205 -1.96 3.13 7.27
N VAL A 206 -2.29 2.13 6.47
CA VAL A 206 -1.31 1.20 5.93
C VAL A 206 -1.02 1.62 4.49
N VAL A 207 0.25 1.84 4.21
CA VAL A 207 0.72 2.18 2.86
C VAL A 207 1.22 0.90 2.21
N ILE A 208 0.62 0.53 1.08
CA ILE A 208 0.97 -0.67 0.31
C ILE A 208 1.36 -0.30 -1.12
N GLY A 209 2.26 -1.10 -1.70
CA GLY A 209 2.58 -1.06 -3.13
C GLY A 209 1.77 -2.11 -3.89
N VAL A 210 1.02 -1.68 -4.89
CA VAL A 210 0.18 -2.56 -5.71
C VAL A 210 0.69 -2.54 -7.15
N PRO A 211 0.97 -3.71 -7.76
CA PRO A 211 1.38 -3.80 -9.16
C PRO A 211 0.32 -3.25 -10.12
N GLU A 212 0.76 -2.73 -11.28
CA GLU A 212 -0.12 -2.16 -12.31
C GLU A 212 -1.27 -3.08 -12.73
N GLN A 213 -1.00 -4.38 -12.85
CA GLN A 213 -2.01 -5.37 -13.23
C GLN A 213 -3.17 -5.50 -12.24
N ALA A 214 -2.95 -5.15 -10.97
CA ALA A 214 -3.92 -5.32 -9.90
C ALA A 214 -4.57 -4.01 -9.44
N VAL A 215 -3.94 -2.85 -9.69
CA VAL A 215 -4.44 -1.54 -9.21
C VAL A 215 -5.76 -1.15 -9.84
N THR A 216 -6.04 -1.60 -11.07
CA THR A 216 -7.30 -1.33 -11.78
C THR A 216 -8.54 -1.90 -11.08
N GLU A 217 -8.36 -2.93 -10.27
CA GLU A 217 -9.43 -3.56 -9.49
C GLU A 217 -9.67 -2.88 -8.13
N ILE A 218 -8.75 -2.01 -7.69
CA ILE A 218 -8.80 -1.35 -6.39
C ILE A 218 -9.45 0.03 -6.55
N LYS A 219 -10.51 0.27 -5.78
CA LYS A 219 -11.26 1.54 -5.82
C LYS A 219 -11.22 2.24 -4.48
N VAL A 220 -11.19 3.57 -4.52
CA VAL A 220 -11.34 4.40 -3.32
C VAL A 220 -12.69 4.09 -2.65
N GLY A 221 -12.69 3.93 -1.33
CA GLY A 221 -13.83 3.50 -0.54
C GLY A 221 -14.00 1.98 -0.41
N GLN A 222 -13.24 1.17 -1.17
CA GLN A 222 -13.31 -0.29 -1.08
C GLN A 222 -12.91 -0.77 0.32
N ALA A 223 -13.72 -1.68 0.89
CA ALA A 223 -13.43 -2.29 2.17
C ALA A 223 -12.21 -3.20 2.10
N ALA A 224 -11.41 -3.18 3.16
CA ALA A 224 -10.22 -4.00 3.31
C ALA A 224 -10.10 -4.49 4.75
N TRP A 225 -9.39 -5.61 4.93
CA TRP A 225 -8.97 -6.13 6.23
C TRP A 225 -7.46 -6.01 6.35
N ILE A 226 -7.02 -5.67 7.52
CA ILE A 226 -5.61 -5.45 7.83
C ILE A 226 -5.21 -6.42 8.94
N THR A 227 -4.08 -7.09 8.77
CA THR A 227 -3.42 -7.86 9.83
C THR A 227 -2.03 -7.30 10.05
N LEU A 228 -1.58 -7.28 11.30
CA LEU A 228 -0.20 -6.93 11.61
C LEU A 228 0.67 -8.18 11.63
N TRP A 229 1.93 -8.04 11.24
CA TRP A 229 2.88 -9.16 11.33
C TRP A 229 3.06 -9.65 12.77
N SER A 230 3.00 -8.73 13.74
CA SER A 230 3.05 -9.02 15.17
C SER A 230 1.79 -9.68 15.73
N LYS A 231 0.65 -9.59 15.00
CA LYS A 231 -0.67 -10.09 15.42
C LYS A 231 -1.44 -10.67 14.23
N PRO A 232 -1.00 -11.82 13.69
CA PRO A 232 -1.54 -12.37 12.44
C PRO A 232 -3.00 -12.82 12.54
N ASN A 233 -3.48 -13.10 13.74
CA ASN A 233 -4.84 -13.57 14.00
C ASN A 233 -5.84 -12.43 14.30
N GLU A 234 -5.36 -11.22 14.55
CA GLU A 234 -6.22 -10.04 14.76
C GLU A 234 -6.47 -9.34 13.40
N ARG A 235 -7.75 -9.12 13.08
CA ARG A 235 -8.16 -8.42 11.87
C ARG A 235 -8.69 -7.04 12.23
N PHE A 236 -8.16 -6.03 11.59
CA PHE A 236 -8.60 -4.64 11.73
C PHE A 236 -9.36 -4.22 10.48
N ALA A 237 -10.53 -3.65 10.65
CA ALA A 237 -11.30 -3.13 9.54
C ALA A 237 -10.66 -1.85 8.99
N GLY A 238 -10.61 -1.74 7.65
CA GLY A 238 -10.10 -0.58 6.95
C GLY A 238 -10.83 -0.32 5.64
N TYR A 239 -10.44 0.72 4.96
CA TYR A 239 -10.93 1.04 3.63
C TYR A 239 -9.86 1.78 2.82
N VAL A 240 -9.89 1.63 1.51
CA VAL A 240 -9.01 2.36 0.60
C VAL A 240 -9.35 3.84 0.64
N ARG A 241 -8.43 4.67 1.13
CA ARG A 241 -8.59 6.12 1.18
C ARG A 241 -8.09 6.81 -0.09
N GLU A 242 -6.99 6.30 -0.61
CA GLU A 242 -6.27 6.93 -1.72
C GLU A 242 -5.57 5.87 -2.57
N VAL A 243 -5.63 6.05 -3.87
CA VAL A 243 -4.85 5.29 -4.86
C VAL A 243 -4.02 6.32 -5.62
N SER A 244 -2.69 6.18 -5.62
CA SER A 244 -1.81 7.07 -6.37
C SER A 244 -2.14 7.01 -7.86
N PRO A 245 -2.21 8.15 -8.56
CA PRO A 245 -2.45 8.17 -9.99
C PRO A 245 -1.21 7.77 -10.83
N ALA A 246 -0.04 7.65 -10.21
CA ALA A 246 1.21 7.31 -10.86
C ALA A 246 1.94 6.21 -10.09
N ALA A 247 2.63 5.35 -10.83
CA ALA A 247 3.52 4.36 -10.25
C ALA A 247 4.81 5.01 -9.72
N ASP A 248 5.38 4.41 -8.70
CA ASP A 248 6.70 4.76 -8.17
C ASP A 248 7.85 4.17 -9.01
N GLN A 249 9.09 4.34 -8.55
CA GLN A 249 10.28 3.80 -9.21
C GLN A 249 10.29 2.25 -9.28
N SER A 250 9.55 1.59 -8.41
CA SER A 250 9.39 0.13 -8.37
C SER A 250 8.29 -0.38 -9.29
N ARG A 251 7.66 0.51 -10.08
CA ARG A 251 6.49 0.25 -10.93
C ARG A 251 5.29 -0.27 -10.14
N THR A 252 5.16 0.19 -8.90
CA THR A 252 4.02 -0.07 -8.05
C THR A 252 3.23 1.20 -7.79
N PHE A 253 1.91 1.07 -7.69
CA PHE A 253 1.03 2.16 -7.33
C PHE A 253 0.88 2.18 -5.82
N THR A 254 1.14 3.32 -5.21
CA THR A 254 0.92 3.48 -3.77
C THR A 254 -0.57 3.55 -3.47
N VAL A 255 -1.03 2.63 -2.62
CA VAL A 255 -2.40 2.62 -2.10
C VAL A 255 -2.37 2.82 -0.60
N LYS A 256 -3.16 3.78 -0.11
CA LYS A 256 -3.28 4.10 1.32
C LYS A 256 -4.61 3.58 1.86
N VAL A 257 -4.53 2.69 2.82
CA VAL A 257 -5.68 2.04 3.45
C VAL A 257 -5.83 2.58 4.87
N ALA A 258 -6.88 3.35 5.10
CA ALA A 258 -7.17 3.92 6.40
C ALA A 258 -7.76 2.85 7.34
N LEU A 259 -7.32 2.86 8.60
CA LEU A 259 -7.84 2.02 9.66
C LEU A 259 -9.12 2.65 10.22
N LYS A 260 -10.18 1.86 10.36
CA LYS A 260 -11.43 2.30 11.03
C LYS A 260 -11.31 2.18 12.55
N GLU A 261 -10.60 1.17 13.04
CA GLU A 261 -10.50 0.81 14.45
C GLU A 261 -9.05 0.44 14.82
N GLY A 262 -8.75 0.34 16.12
CA GLY A 262 -7.46 -0.18 16.61
C GLY A 262 -6.30 0.82 16.58
N GLN A 263 -6.56 2.10 16.37
CA GLN A 263 -5.51 3.12 16.19
C GLN A 263 -4.60 3.29 17.41
N SER A 264 -5.07 2.99 18.61
CA SER A 264 -4.29 3.07 19.85
C SER A 264 -3.33 1.89 20.06
N VAL A 265 -3.64 0.74 19.48
CA VAL A 265 -2.90 -0.53 19.65
C VAL A 265 -1.83 -0.73 18.58
N ILE A 266 -2.01 -0.11 17.42
CA ILE A 266 -1.14 -0.24 16.26
C ILE A 266 -0.05 0.83 16.32
N GLN A 267 1.23 0.44 16.24
CA GLN A 267 2.37 1.37 16.27
C GLN A 267 2.81 1.77 14.86
N LEU A 268 3.35 2.98 14.73
CA LEU A 268 3.96 3.45 13.49
C LEU A 268 5.16 2.58 13.11
N GLY A 269 5.33 2.33 11.81
CA GLY A 269 6.41 1.50 11.29
C GLY A 269 6.20 -0.01 11.41
N GLN A 270 5.08 -0.48 12.00
CA GLN A 270 4.77 -1.90 12.00
C GLN A 270 4.45 -2.40 10.60
N SER A 271 4.97 -3.59 10.27
CA SER A 271 4.61 -4.28 9.03
C SER A 271 3.19 -4.83 9.12
N ALA A 272 2.43 -4.58 8.08
CA ALA A 272 1.04 -4.98 7.95
C ALA A 272 0.79 -5.69 6.62
N ARG A 273 -0.28 -6.45 6.56
CA ARG A 273 -0.80 -7.04 5.33
C ARG A 273 -2.24 -6.62 5.16
N VAL A 274 -2.54 -6.08 3.99
CA VAL A 274 -3.89 -5.65 3.59
C VAL A 274 -4.51 -6.71 2.70
N PHE A 275 -5.74 -7.09 2.99
CA PHE A 275 -6.54 -8.04 2.22
C PHE A 275 -7.74 -7.32 1.66
N PHE A 276 -7.93 -7.41 0.36
CA PHE A 276 -9.12 -6.87 -0.29
C PHE A 276 -10.18 -7.95 -0.41
N THR A 277 -11.41 -7.60 -0.06
CA THR A 277 -12.55 -8.48 -0.26
C THR A 277 -12.86 -8.51 -1.75
N SER A 278 -12.70 -9.66 -2.38
CA SER A 278 -13.16 -9.85 -3.75
C SER A 278 -14.69 -9.92 -3.77
N THR A 279 -15.29 -9.21 -4.70
CA THR A 279 -16.74 -9.28 -4.95
C THR A 279 -17.18 -10.56 -5.68
N GLN A 280 -16.22 -11.41 -6.07
CA GLN A 280 -16.52 -12.67 -6.71
C GLN A 280 -16.94 -13.72 -5.68
N THR A 281 -18.18 -14.13 -5.79
CA THR A 281 -18.84 -15.26 -5.12
C THR A 281 -18.04 -16.56 -5.25
N ASN A 282 -18.28 -17.48 -4.31
CA ASN A 282 -17.74 -18.83 -4.24
C ASN A 282 -17.41 -19.43 -5.61
N VAL A 283 -16.16 -19.43 -5.98
CA VAL A 283 -15.72 -20.01 -7.25
C VAL A 283 -15.30 -21.45 -6.97
N MET A 284 -15.93 -22.39 -7.66
CA MET A 284 -15.49 -23.76 -7.63
C MET A 284 -14.15 -23.88 -8.33
N SER A 285 -13.21 -24.64 -7.76
CA SER A 285 -11.93 -24.94 -8.38
C SER A 285 -11.74 -26.44 -8.52
N VAL A 286 -11.10 -26.83 -9.60
CA VAL A 286 -10.71 -28.23 -9.83
C VAL A 286 -9.18 -28.30 -9.99
N PRO A 287 -8.56 -29.44 -9.69
CA PRO A 287 -7.13 -29.61 -9.99
C PRO A 287 -6.82 -29.37 -11.46
N LEU A 288 -5.66 -28.79 -11.74
CA LEU A 288 -5.25 -28.50 -13.13
C LEU A 288 -5.26 -29.75 -14.01
N SER A 289 -4.93 -30.91 -13.44
CA SER A 289 -4.97 -32.21 -14.11
C SER A 289 -6.37 -32.70 -14.53
N SER A 290 -7.42 -32.06 -14.03
CA SER A 290 -8.82 -32.42 -14.35
C SER A 290 -9.33 -31.79 -15.63
N VAL A 291 -8.68 -30.70 -16.08
CA VAL A 291 -9.12 -29.94 -17.25
C VAL A 291 -8.39 -30.39 -18.48
N SER A 292 -9.15 -30.69 -19.52
CA SER A 292 -8.65 -30.95 -20.86
C SER A 292 -9.32 -30.04 -21.87
N ALA A 293 -8.82 -29.95 -23.09
CA ALA A 293 -9.41 -29.13 -24.14
C ALA A 293 -9.53 -29.92 -25.45
N THR A 294 -10.61 -29.66 -26.18
CA THR A 294 -10.77 -30.11 -27.57
C THR A 294 -11.17 -28.87 -28.37
N ASP A 295 -10.50 -28.61 -29.48
CA ASP A 295 -10.74 -27.45 -30.34
C ASP A 295 -10.76 -26.11 -29.58
N ASN A 296 -9.82 -25.96 -28.64
CA ASN A 296 -9.68 -24.80 -27.75
C ASN A 296 -10.86 -24.59 -26.77
N GLN A 297 -11.72 -25.60 -26.59
CA GLN A 297 -12.82 -25.58 -25.63
C GLN A 297 -12.47 -26.42 -24.41
N PRO A 298 -12.33 -25.82 -23.21
CA PRO A 298 -12.05 -26.54 -21.97
C PRO A 298 -13.24 -27.45 -21.60
N TYR A 299 -12.93 -28.64 -21.12
CA TYR A 299 -13.90 -29.57 -20.58
C TYR A 299 -13.33 -30.38 -19.42
N VAL A 300 -14.22 -30.97 -18.64
CA VAL A 300 -13.87 -31.93 -17.59
C VAL A 300 -14.70 -33.20 -17.77
N TRP A 301 -14.20 -34.31 -17.22
CA TRP A 301 -14.94 -35.57 -17.13
C TRP A 301 -15.70 -35.60 -15.83
N VAL A 302 -17.02 -35.73 -15.88
CA VAL A 302 -17.92 -35.90 -14.71
C VAL A 302 -18.42 -37.34 -14.69
N VAL A 303 -18.47 -37.92 -13.50
CA VAL A 303 -18.94 -39.30 -13.31
C VAL A 303 -20.44 -39.29 -12.98
N ASN A 304 -21.22 -39.98 -13.78
CA ASN A 304 -22.64 -40.16 -13.54
C ASN A 304 -22.94 -41.22 -12.45
N ALA A 305 -24.18 -41.26 -11.94
CA ALA A 305 -24.61 -42.23 -10.92
C ALA A 305 -24.43 -43.71 -11.32
N ASN A 306 -24.46 -44.00 -12.60
CA ASN A 306 -24.26 -45.35 -13.18
C ASN A 306 -22.77 -45.66 -13.43
N GLN A 307 -21.84 -44.89 -12.86
CA GLN A 307 -20.38 -44.99 -13.01
C GLN A 307 -19.88 -44.89 -14.46
N THR A 308 -20.58 -44.10 -15.27
CA THR A 308 -20.13 -43.78 -16.63
C THR A 308 -19.64 -42.33 -16.67
N LEU A 309 -18.70 -42.06 -17.58
CA LEU A 309 -18.16 -40.72 -17.79
C LEU A 309 -19.06 -39.89 -18.71
N ARG A 310 -19.17 -38.60 -18.42
CA ARG A 310 -19.80 -37.58 -19.23
C ARG A 310 -18.82 -36.43 -19.45
N LYS A 311 -18.60 -36.06 -20.71
CA LYS A 311 -17.83 -34.87 -21.09
C LYS A 311 -18.66 -33.62 -20.83
N VAL A 312 -18.16 -32.72 -19.97
CA VAL A 312 -18.87 -31.49 -19.60
C VAL A 312 -17.98 -30.30 -20.01
N PRO A 313 -18.47 -29.46 -20.94
CA PRO A 313 -17.79 -28.22 -21.28
C PRO A 313 -17.84 -27.27 -20.08
N VAL A 314 -16.73 -26.60 -19.79
CA VAL A 314 -16.62 -25.67 -18.67
C VAL A 314 -16.03 -24.35 -19.13
N THR A 315 -16.44 -23.26 -18.46
CA THR A 315 -15.74 -21.97 -18.58
C THR A 315 -14.79 -21.87 -17.42
N VAL A 316 -13.52 -21.67 -17.73
CA VAL A 316 -12.45 -21.57 -16.70
C VAL A 316 -11.95 -20.14 -16.58
N GLY A 317 -11.47 -19.79 -15.38
CA GLY A 317 -10.77 -18.53 -15.12
C GLY A 317 -9.27 -18.63 -15.34
N ALA A 318 -8.51 -17.71 -14.76
CA ALA A 318 -7.05 -17.74 -14.86
C ALA A 318 -6.47 -19.01 -14.22
N TYR A 319 -5.56 -19.67 -14.91
CA TYR A 319 -4.89 -20.89 -14.43
C TYR A 319 -4.02 -20.58 -13.23
N GLY A 320 -4.29 -21.25 -12.11
CA GLY A 320 -3.45 -21.20 -10.92
C GLY A 320 -2.28 -22.19 -10.98
N ARG A 321 -1.52 -22.29 -9.90
CA ARG A 321 -0.36 -23.21 -9.81
C ARG A 321 -0.77 -24.69 -9.82
N ASP A 322 -1.77 -25.05 -9.04
CA ASP A 322 -2.21 -26.43 -8.81
C ASP A 322 -3.70 -26.65 -9.11
N SER A 323 -4.46 -25.58 -9.30
CA SER A 323 -5.90 -25.61 -9.54
C SER A 323 -6.34 -24.54 -10.54
N VAL A 324 -7.51 -24.74 -11.10
CA VAL A 324 -8.16 -23.84 -12.06
C VAL A 324 -9.56 -23.51 -11.55
N PRO A 325 -9.94 -22.21 -11.47
CA PRO A 325 -11.29 -21.82 -11.13
C PRO A 325 -12.25 -22.13 -12.28
N VAL A 326 -13.38 -22.76 -11.96
CA VAL A 326 -14.47 -23.05 -12.91
C VAL A 326 -15.59 -22.05 -12.68
N LEU A 327 -15.81 -21.18 -13.67
CA LEU A 327 -16.80 -20.12 -13.61
C LEU A 327 -18.22 -20.61 -13.94
N SER A 328 -18.34 -21.65 -14.79
CA SER A 328 -19.61 -22.27 -15.14
C SER A 328 -19.41 -23.68 -15.68
N GLY A 329 -20.47 -24.51 -15.65
CA GLY A 329 -20.49 -25.86 -16.20
C GLY A 329 -20.41 -26.97 -15.17
N LEU A 330 -20.12 -26.69 -13.89
CA LEU A 330 -20.09 -27.66 -12.80
C LEU A 330 -21.02 -27.28 -11.65
N THR A 331 -21.43 -28.29 -10.90
CA THR A 331 -22.10 -28.13 -9.60
C THR A 331 -21.19 -28.61 -8.45
N PRO A 332 -21.40 -28.14 -7.21
CA PRO A 332 -20.57 -28.55 -6.06
C PRO A 332 -20.57 -30.08 -5.77
N ASN A 333 -21.63 -30.76 -6.21
CA ASN A 333 -21.83 -32.20 -5.99
C ASN A 333 -21.31 -33.09 -7.13
N ASP A 334 -20.81 -32.48 -8.21
CA ASP A 334 -20.24 -33.25 -9.32
C ASP A 334 -18.94 -33.94 -8.93
N TRP A 335 -18.80 -35.19 -9.31
CA TRP A 335 -17.55 -35.94 -9.16
C TRP A 335 -16.73 -35.80 -10.45
N VAL A 336 -15.61 -35.10 -10.37
CA VAL A 336 -14.73 -34.78 -11.49
C VAL A 336 -13.51 -35.70 -11.47
N VAL A 337 -13.12 -36.20 -12.63
CA VAL A 337 -11.89 -36.97 -12.78
C VAL A 337 -10.69 -36.07 -12.57
N ILE A 338 -9.75 -36.51 -11.72
CA ILE A 338 -8.55 -35.71 -11.36
C ILE A 338 -7.23 -36.27 -11.91
N GLY A 339 -7.28 -37.36 -12.66
CA GLY A 339 -6.08 -37.96 -13.27
C GLY A 339 -6.43 -38.80 -14.49
N GLY A 340 -5.50 -38.90 -15.44
CA GLY A 340 -5.65 -39.74 -16.65
C GLY A 340 -6.69 -39.26 -17.66
N VAL A 341 -7.10 -38.00 -17.62
CA VAL A 341 -8.22 -37.43 -18.40
C VAL A 341 -8.11 -37.64 -19.93
N HIS A 342 -6.89 -37.71 -20.45
CA HIS A 342 -6.59 -37.86 -21.89
C HIS A 342 -6.78 -39.31 -22.41
N LEU A 343 -6.90 -40.28 -21.52
CA LEU A 343 -7.09 -41.71 -21.88
C LEU A 343 -8.58 -42.11 -21.89
N LEU A 344 -9.45 -41.23 -21.47
CA LEU A 344 -10.86 -41.52 -21.22
C LEU A 344 -11.75 -41.16 -22.42
N ARG A 345 -12.90 -41.89 -22.53
CA ARG A 345 -13.88 -41.70 -23.59
C ARG A 345 -15.26 -41.41 -23.01
N ASP A 346 -16.07 -40.72 -23.78
CA ASP A 346 -17.46 -40.46 -23.38
C ASP A 346 -18.23 -41.78 -23.21
N LYS A 347 -19.11 -41.84 -22.19
CA LYS A 347 -19.90 -43.02 -21.80
C LYS A 347 -19.05 -44.23 -21.33
N GLN A 348 -17.74 -44.08 -21.17
CA GLN A 348 -16.90 -45.16 -20.66
C GLN A 348 -17.27 -45.49 -19.21
N LYS A 349 -17.38 -46.80 -18.90
CA LYS A 349 -17.65 -47.29 -17.57
C LYS A 349 -16.35 -47.31 -16.78
N ILE A 350 -16.37 -46.87 -15.51
CA ILE A 350 -15.19 -46.76 -14.65
C ILE A 350 -15.49 -47.27 -13.24
N HIS A 351 -14.44 -47.56 -12.48
CA HIS A 351 -14.49 -47.69 -11.04
C HIS A 351 -13.93 -46.41 -10.39
N PRO A 352 -14.81 -45.53 -9.86
CA PRO A 352 -14.35 -44.29 -9.25
C PRO A 352 -13.70 -44.55 -7.88
N ILE A 353 -12.49 -44.02 -7.71
CA ILE A 353 -11.72 -44.07 -6.46
C ILE A 353 -11.34 -42.66 -6.01
N ASP A 354 -11.17 -42.49 -4.69
CA ASP A 354 -10.63 -41.25 -4.14
C ASP A 354 -9.09 -41.21 -4.18
N ARG A 355 -8.49 -40.17 -3.63
CA ARG A 355 -7.03 -40.00 -3.57
C ARG A 355 -6.33 -41.05 -2.70
N GLU A 356 -7.07 -41.70 -1.79
CA GLU A 356 -6.62 -42.77 -0.91
C GLU A 356 -6.91 -44.19 -1.47
N ASN A 357 -7.27 -44.28 -2.78
CA ASN A 357 -7.64 -45.52 -3.46
C ASN A 357 -8.88 -46.26 -2.88
N ARG A 358 -9.79 -45.52 -2.23
CA ARG A 358 -11.04 -46.08 -1.70
C ARG A 358 -12.14 -45.90 -2.74
N ALA A 359 -13.03 -46.90 -2.88
CA ALA A 359 -14.16 -46.83 -3.80
C ALA A 359 -15.14 -45.70 -3.41
N VAL A 360 -15.46 -44.84 -4.36
CA VAL A 360 -16.41 -43.74 -4.19
C VAL A 360 -17.80 -44.17 -4.63
N LYS A 361 -18.80 -44.03 -3.74
CA LYS A 361 -20.21 -44.20 -4.08
C LYS A 361 -20.78 -42.87 -4.56
N ILE A 362 -21.13 -42.80 -5.81
CA ILE A 362 -21.73 -41.59 -6.40
C ILE A 362 -23.24 -41.67 -6.16
N GLN A 363 -23.77 -40.81 -5.31
CA GLN A 363 -25.22 -40.65 -5.13
C GLN A 363 -25.73 -39.81 -6.33
N GLY A 364 -26.84 -40.23 -6.92
CA GLY A 364 -27.38 -39.62 -8.11
C GLY A 364 -27.68 -38.14 -7.90
N ALA A 365 -27.09 -37.29 -8.75
CA ALA A 365 -27.48 -35.90 -8.87
C ALA A 365 -28.95 -35.83 -9.30
N THR A 366 -29.78 -35.22 -8.48
CA THR A 366 -31.14 -34.83 -8.86
C THR A 366 -31.00 -33.86 -10.05
N GLN A 367 -31.50 -34.24 -11.20
CA GLN A 367 -31.58 -33.35 -12.37
C GLN A 367 -32.37 -32.09 -12.00
N PRO A 368 -32.00 -30.90 -12.51
CA PRO A 368 -32.76 -29.68 -12.35
C PRO A 368 -34.10 -29.72 -13.04
#